data_4e5a0728658d2396d0e53001b64e4167
#
_entry.id   4e5a0728658d2396d0e53001b64e4167
#
_cell.length_a   1.000
_cell.length_b   1.000
_cell.length_c   1.000
_cell.angle_alpha   90.00
_cell.angle_beta   90.00
_cell.angle_gamma   90.00
#
_symmetry.space_group_name_H-M   'P 1'
#
loop_
_entity.id
_entity.type
_entity.pdbx_description
1 polymer ?
#
loop_
_entity_poly.entity_id
_entity_poly.type
_entity_poly.pdbx_seq_one_letter_code
_entity_poly.pdbx_strand_id
1 'polypeptide(L)'
;MRLPVLIFEIETLTDLKSGAHLYGLDLPEADLEQALIKLRRQESGMDFQRLALHEIVCISGLWLDEQGGMKMFSFSREQHSEAEILTKFLSIFDKRHPTLVSWNGSQFDLPVILFRAMYHGLSAPSLFDQGEIDQQKRYNNYQNRYHHRHVDLMDVMAMFNGRHFQKLDDIAHLLGYPGKRGEG
;
A
#
# COMPACT_ATOMS: atom_id res chain seq x y z
N MET A 1 15.14 -1.92 -14.78
CA MET A 1 14.71 -1.29 -13.51
C MET A 1 15.86 -0.42 -13.03
N ARG A 2 15.60 0.83 -12.63
CA ARG A 2 16.67 1.75 -12.19
C ARG A 2 16.82 1.63 -10.68
N LEU A 3 18.06 1.44 -10.20
CA LEU A 3 18.41 1.44 -8.77
C LEU A 3 18.46 2.88 -8.21
N PRO A 4 18.20 3.08 -6.92
CA PRO A 4 17.80 2.05 -5.96
C PRO A 4 16.37 1.57 -6.16
N VAL A 5 16.07 0.35 -5.67
CA VAL A 5 14.73 -0.26 -5.73
C VAL A 5 14.21 -0.47 -4.32
N LEU A 6 12.94 -0.16 -4.12
CA LEU A 6 12.19 -0.45 -2.91
C LEU A 6 11.04 -1.41 -3.23
N ILE A 7 11.15 -2.64 -2.78
CA ILE A 7 10.04 -3.61 -2.76
C ILE A 7 9.32 -3.42 -1.45
N PHE A 8 7.99 -3.29 -1.45
CA PHE A 8 7.24 -3.04 -0.22
C PHE A 8 5.85 -3.69 -0.25
N GLU A 9 5.29 -3.87 0.93
CA GLU A 9 3.87 -4.19 1.16
C GLU A 9 3.41 -3.56 2.48
N ILE A 10 2.08 -3.49 2.66
CA ILE A 10 1.46 -3.00 3.89
C ILE A 10 0.57 -4.09 4.50
N GLU A 11 0.46 -4.05 5.83
CA GLU A 11 -0.57 -4.79 6.57
C GLU A 11 -1.53 -3.80 7.23
N THR A 12 -2.84 -4.12 7.18
CA THR A 12 -3.88 -3.19 7.63
C THR A 12 -4.92 -3.88 8.48
N LEU A 13 -5.60 -3.09 9.31
CA LEU A 13 -6.83 -3.47 9.99
C LEU A 13 -7.95 -2.51 9.57
N THR A 14 -9.21 -2.91 9.78
CA THR A 14 -10.33 -2.00 9.60
C THR A 14 -10.28 -0.87 10.62
N ASP A 15 -10.30 0.39 10.17
CA ASP A 15 -10.44 1.56 11.04
C ASP A 15 -11.89 1.66 11.55
N LEU A 16 -12.15 1.00 12.68
CA LEU A 16 -13.47 0.92 13.28
C LEU A 16 -13.98 2.30 13.69
N LYS A 17 -13.10 3.17 14.19
CA LYS A 17 -13.45 4.52 14.64
C LYS A 17 -13.88 5.40 13.47
N SER A 18 -13.11 5.44 12.41
CA SER A 18 -13.46 6.20 11.20
C SER A 18 -14.70 5.61 10.51
N GLY A 19 -14.84 4.28 10.52
CA GLY A 19 -16.01 3.59 10.01
C GLY A 19 -17.27 3.95 10.79
N ALA A 20 -17.23 3.91 12.12
CA ALA A 20 -18.34 4.32 12.96
C ALA A 20 -18.75 5.77 12.69
N HIS A 21 -17.76 6.68 12.59
CA HIS A 21 -18.04 8.09 12.28
C HIS A 21 -18.66 8.27 10.90
N LEU A 22 -18.15 7.57 9.88
CA LEU A 22 -18.64 7.66 8.50
C LEU A 22 -20.11 7.25 8.37
N TYR A 23 -20.50 6.19 9.09
CA TYR A 23 -21.85 5.63 9.02
C TYR A 23 -22.79 6.09 10.15
N GLY A 24 -22.32 6.95 11.06
CA GLY A 24 -23.09 7.42 12.22
C GLY A 24 -23.47 6.29 13.18
N LEU A 25 -22.58 5.33 13.38
CA LEU A 25 -22.81 4.19 14.28
C LEU A 25 -22.45 4.55 15.72
N ASP A 26 -23.37 4.27 16.62
CA ASP A 26 -23.16 4.33 18.08
C ASP A 26 -23.28 2.92 18.66
N LEU A 27 -22.22 2.12 18.49
CA LEU A 27 -22.14 0.72 18.89
C LEU A 27 -20.86 0.47 19.70
N PRO A 28 -20.88 -0.53 20.60
CA PRO A 28 -19.66 -1.02 21.23
C PRO A 28 -18.62 -1.45 20.19
N GLU A 29 -17.35 -1.26 20.47
CA GLU A 29 -16.24 -1.59 19.55
C GLU A 29 -16.28 -3.05 19.07
N ALA A 30 -16.68 -3.97 19.97
CA ALA A 30 -16.82 -5.40 19.64
C ALA A 30 -17.87 -5.69 18.54
N ASP A 31 -18.85 -4.80 18.35
CA ASP A 31 -19.90 -4.96 17.37
C ASP A 31 -19.64 -4.17 16.07
N LEU A 32 -18.74 -3.20 16.10
CA LEU A 32 -18.46 -2.30 14.97
C LEU A 32 -17.94 -3.04 13.75
N GLU A 33 -17.04 -3.98 13.90
CA GLU A 33 -16.47 -4.72 12.78
C GLU A 33 -17.55 -5.45 11.98
N GLN A 34 -18.43 -6.18 12.68
CA GLN A 34 -19.52 -6.90 12.04
C GLN A 34 -20.53 -5.95 11.38
N ALA A 35 -20.81 -4.81 12.02
CA ALA A 35 -21.69 -3.80 11.46
C ALA A 35 -21.12 -3.19 10.18
N LEU A 36 -19.82 -2.87 10.16
CA LEU A 36 -19.13 -2.33 8.99
C LEU A 36 -19.05 -3.33 7.83
N ILE A 37 -18.79 -4.60 8.11
CA ILE A 37 -18.81 -5.67 7.11
C ILE A 37 -20.21 -5.78 6.50
N LYS A 38 -21.27 -5.78 7.33
CA LYS A 38 -22.65 -5.87 6.87
C LYS A 38 -23.04 -4.68 5.99
N LEU A 39 -22.68 -3.46 6.37
CA LEU A 39 -22.92 -2.26 5.58
C LEU A 39 -22.19 -2.32 4.26
N ARG A 40 -20.92 -2.71 4.29
CA ARG A 40 -20.12 -2.85 3.07
C ARG A 40 -20.68 -3.86 2.10
N ARG A 41 -21.16 -5.00 2.62
CA ARG A 41 -21.82 -6.04 1.83
C ARG A 41 -23.11 -5.53 1.19
N GLN A 42 -23.90 -4.72 1.90
CA GLN A 42 -25.11 -4.09 1.36
C GLN A 42 -24.80 -3.09 0.24
N GLU A 43 -23.69 -2.34 0.36
CA GLU A 43 -23.30 -1.31 -0.63
C GLU A 43 -22.70 -1.90 -1.90
N SER A 44 -21.88 -2.94 -1.79
CA SER A 44 -21.01 -3.40 -2.89
C SER A 44 -21.08 -4.90 -3.17
N GLY A 45 -21.79 -5.67 -2.34
CA GLY A 45 -21.79 -7.13 -2.41
C GLY A 45 -20.51 -7.79 -1.90
N MET A 46 -19.55 -7.02 -1.37
CA MET A 46 -18.25 -7.50 -0.90
C MET A 46 -18.06 -7.20 0.57
N ASP A 47 -17.21 -7.99 1.24
CA ASP A 47 -16.84 -7.77 2.64
C ASP A 47 -15.63 -6.83 2.77
N PHE A 48 -14.81 -6.75 1.73
CA PHE A 48 -13.61 -5.93 1.69
C PHE A 48 -13.94 -4.45 1.85
N GLN A 49 -13.37 -3.82 2.87
CA GLN A 49 -13.67 -2.44 3.23
C GLN A 49 -13.20 -1.43 2.18
N ARG A 50 -13.73 -0.19 2.28
CA ARG A 50 -13.26 0.93 1.48
C ARG A 50 -11.80 1.22 1.81
N LEU A 51 -10.98 1.55 0.81
CA LEU A 51 -9.54 1.79 1.01
C LEU A 51 -9.24 2.86 2.09
N ALA A 52 -10.11 3.86 2.22
CA ALA A 52 -9.96 4.88 3.26
C ALA A 52 -10.22 4.38 4.69
N LEU A 53 -10.80 3.19 4.86
CA LEU A 53 -11.06 2.57 6.16
C LEU A 53 -10.06 1.47 6.52
N HIS A 54 -8.90 1.45 5.88
CA HIS A 54 -7.78 0.58 6.22
C HIS A 54 -6.76 1.36 7.05
N GLU A 55 -6.67 1.08 8.37
CA GLU A 55 -5.61 1.58 9.25
C GLU A 55 -4.34 0.77 9.03
N ILE A 56 -3.22 1.42 8.76
CA ILE A 56 -1.94 0.75 8.52
C ILE A 56 -1.32 0.35 9.85
N VAL A 57 -1.07 -0.96 10.01
CA VAL A 57 -0.42 -1.51 11.20
C VAL A 57 1.05 -1.86 10.95
N CYS A 58 1.43 -2.07 9.70
CA CYS A 58 2.81 -2.35 9.34
C CYS A 58 3.09 -1.92 7.89
N ILE A 59 4.28 -1.38 7.64
CA ILE A 59 4.87 -1.27 6.31
C ILE A 59 6.21 -1.98 6.34
N SER A 60 6.35 -3.02 5.54
CA SER A 60 7.60 -3.78 5.38
C SER A 60 8.19 -3.58 4.00
N GLY A 61 9.51 -3.67 3.89
CA GLY A 61 10.15 -3.54 2.61
C GLY A 61 11.56 -4.11 2.55
N LEU A 62 11.98 -4.31 1.29
CA LEU A 62 13.35 -4.68 0.93
C LEU A 62 13.94 -3.57 0.06
N TRP A 63 15.01 -2.99 0.53
CA TRP A 63 15.82 -2.01 -0.19
C TRP A 63 16.94 -2.69 -0.94
N LEU A 64 17.09 -2.38 -2.23
CA LEU A 64 18.20 -2.79 -3.08
C LEU A 64 18.95 -1.55 -3.51
N ASP A 65 20.23 -1.45 -3.15
CA ASP A 65 21.07 -0.31 -3.51
C ASP A 65 21.83 -0.50 -4.84
N GLU A 66 22.52 0.55 -5.27
CA GLU A 66 23.27 0.58 -6.54
C GLU A 66 24.50 -0.34 -6.52
N GLN A 67 24.98 -0.74 -5.34
CA GLN A 67 26.13 -1.63 -5.13
C GLN A 67 25.71 -3.11 -5.00
N GLY A 68 24.41 -3.41 -5.07
CA GLY A 68 23.87 -4.75 -4.90
C GLY A 68 23.63 -5.15 -3.44
N GLY A 69 23.75 -4.18 -2.51
CA GLY A 69 23.39 -4.38 -1.10
C GLY A 69 21.87 -4.52 -0.93
N MET A 70 21.47 -5.40 -0.01
CA MET A 70 20.07 -5.63 0.34
C MET A 70 19.84 -5.33 1.81
N LYS A 71 18.78 -4.57 2.12
CA LYS A 71 18.39 -4.27 3.50
C LYS A 71 16.88 -4.38 3.66
N MET A 72 16.45 -5.26 4.57
CA MET A 72 15.06 -5.35 4.99
C MET A 72 14.77 -4.32 6.08
N PHE A 73 13.54 -3.81 6.11
CA PHE A 73 13.01 -3.01 7.20
C PHE A 73 11.53 -3.34 7.43
N SER A 74 11.06 -3.04 8.63
CA SER A 74 9.66 -3.09 8.98
C SER A 74 9.37 -1.95 9.96
N PHE A 75 8.32 -1.18 9.69
CA PHE A 75 7.78 -0.16 10.57
C PHE A 75 6.41 -0.66 11.03
N SER A 76 6.28 -1.03 12.30
CA SER A 76 5.06 -1.63 12.84
C SER A 76 4.47 -0.83 13.99
N ARG A 77 3.17 -1.03 14.24
CA ARG A 77 2.45 -0.41 15.35
C ARG A 77 2.95 -0.82 16.74
N GLU A 78 3.73 -1.89 16.83
CA GLU A 78 4.39 -2.27 18.08
C GLU A 78 5.43 -1.25 18.53
N GLN A 79 6.01 -0.50 17.60
CA GLN A 79 7.11 0.43 17.85
C GLN A 79 6.73 1.88 17.52
N HIS A 80 5.71 2.10 16.70
CA HIS A 80 5.37 3.40 16.14
C HIS A 80 3.86 3.60 16.02
N SER A 81 3.39 4.82 16.15
CA SER A 81 2.04 5.21 15.72
C SER A 81 1.91 5.13 14.20
N GLU A 82 0.69 5.02 13.68
CA GLU A 82 0.45 5.01 12.22
C GLU A 82 1.03 6.25 11.53
N ALA A 83 0.89 7.43 12.13
CA ALA A 83 1.46 8.67 11.60
C ALA A 83 3.00 8.61 11.50
N GLU A 84 3.68 7.99 12.46
CA GLU A 84 5.13 7.79 12.44
C GLU A 84 5.55 6.76 11.39
N ILE A 85 4.80 5.65 11.24
CA ILE A 85 5.01 4.63 10.20
C ILE A 85 4.97 5.31 8.83
N LEU A 86 3.90 6.06 8.56
CA LEU A 86 3.71 6.79 7.31
C LEU A 86 4.82 7.82 7.09
N THR A 87 5.15 8.63 8.10
CA THR A 87 6.22 9.65 8.01
C THR A 87 7.56 9.02 7.63
N LYS A 88 7.92 7.90 8.28
CA LYS A 88 9.15 7.17 7.96
C LYS A 88 9.16 6.65 6.52
N PHE A 89 8.05 6.03 6.10
CA PHE A 89 7.93 5.49 4.76
C PHE A 89 7.97 6.61 3.70
N LEU A 90 7.15 7.64 3.84
CA LEU A 90 7.09 8.76 2.89
C LEU A 90 8.44 9.49 2.77
N SER A 91 9.21 9.60 3.87
CA SER A 91 10.53 10.22 3.85
C SER A 91 11.55 9.50 2.96
N ILE A 92 11.33 8.21 2.64
CA ILE A 92 12.19 7.46 1.73
C ILE A 92 12.10 8.04 0.31
N PHE A 93 10.90 8.43 -0.12
CA PHE A 93 10.68 9.02 -1.44
C PHE A 93 11.39 10.36 -1.59
N ASP A 94 11.27 11.23 -0.58
CA ASP A 94 11.87 12.56 -0.62
C ASP A 94 13.40 12.53 -0.61
N LYS A 95 13.97 11.52 0.05
CA LYS A 95 15.44 11.42 0.21
C LYS A 95 16.12 10.57 -0.86
N ARG A 96 15.45 9.58 -1.42
CA ARG A 96 16.10 8.51 -2.20
C ARG A 96 15.50 8.31 -3.59
N HIS A 97 14.27 8.76 -3.83
CA HIS A 97 13.56 8.62 -5.10
C HIS A 97 13.67 7.20 -5.72
N PRO A 98 13.36 6.11 -4.98
CA PRO A 98 13.55 4.75 -5.47
C PRO A 98 12.62 4.41 -6.64
N THR A 99 12.96 3.38 -7.39
CA THR A 99 11.96 2.64 -8.17
C THR A 99 11.18 1.78 -7.20
N LEU A 100 9.85 1.94 -7.17
CA LEU A 100 8.96 1.10 -6.37
C LEU A 100 8.68 -0.21 -7.07
N VAL A 101 8.57 -1.28 -6.29
CA VAL A 101 8.05 -2.57 -6.72
C VAL A 101 7.03 -3.06 -5.70
N SER A 102 5.88 -3.50 -6.17
CA SER A 102 4.81 -4.04 -5.33
C SER A 102 4.06 -5.18 -6.05
N TRP A 103 3.16 -5.82 -5.33
CA TRP A 103 2.18 -6.73 -5.89
C TRP A 103 0.78 -6.19 -5.59
N ASN A 104 0.05 -5.73 -6.61
CA ASN A 104 -1.24 -5.05 -6.48
C ASN A 104 -1.17 -3.67 -5.76
N GLY A 105 0.02 -3.12 -5.59
CA GLY A 105 0.21 -1.90 -4.80
C GLY A 105 -0.39 -0.64 -5.45
N SER A 106 -0.59 -0.65 -6.76
CA SER A 106 -1.27 0.43 -7.47
C SER A 106 -2.77 0.50 -7.14
N GLN A 107 -3.39 -0.64 -6.78
CA GLN A 107 -4.82 -0.72 -6.48
C GLN A 107 -5.11 -0.78 -4.97
N PHE A 108 -4.13 -1.12 -4.14
CA PHE A 108 -4.32 -1.25 -2.69
C PHE A 108 -3.32 -0.43 -1.89
N ASP A 109 -2.05 -0.82 -1.86
CA ASP A 109 -1.05 -0.27 -0.93
C ASP A 109 -0.89 1.25 -1.05
N LEU A 110 -0.62 1.75 -2.25
CA LEU A 110 -0.42 3.19 -2.45
C LEU A 110 -1.69 4.00 -2.20
N PRO A 111 -2.87 3.63 -2.70
CA PRO A 111 -4.11 4.33 -2.36
C PRO A 111 -4.38 4.36 -0.85
N VAL A 112 -4.18 3.26 -0.13
CA VAL A 112 -4.35 3.22 1.34
C VAL A 112 -3.35 4.17 2.01
N ILE A 113 -2.05 4.09 1.68
CA ILE A 113 -1.03 5.00 2.20
C ILE A 113 -1.42 6.47 1.98
N LEU A 114 -1.94 6.82 0.81
CA LEU A 114 -2.32 8.19 0.49
C LEU A 114 -3.55 8.65 1.26
N PHE A 115 -4.59 7.81 1.41
CA PHE A 115 -5.75 8.12 2.25
C PHE A 115 -5.35 8.31 3.71
N ARG A 116 -4.49 7.44 4.24
CA ARG A 116 -4.01 7.54 5.62
C ARG A 116 -3.06 8.72 5.83
N ALA A 117 -2.20 9.04 4.85
CA ALA A 117 -1.39 10.26 4.89
C ALA A 117 -2.28 11.52 4.96
N MET A 118 -3.34 11.59 4.15
CA MET A 118 -4.33 12.67 4.20
C MET A 118 -5.03 12.72 5.57
N TYR A 119 -5.44 11.58 6.11
CA TYR A 119 -6.08 11.48 7.43
C TYR A 119 -5.20 12.06 8.55
N HIS A 120 -3.89 11.82 8.49
CA HIS A 120 -2.91 12.33 9.46
C HIS A 120 -2.33 13.71 9.09
N GLY A 121 -2.80 14.36 8.03
CA GLY A 121 -2.29 15.66 7.59
C GLY A 121 -0.84 15.61 7.10
N LEU A 122 -0.37 14.47 6.59
CA LEU A 122 0.98 14.27 6.09
C LEU A 122 1.06 14.64 4.61
N SER A 123 2.20 15.20 4.20
CA SER A 123 2.49 15.57 2.81
C SER A 123 3.38 14.52 2.14
N ALA A 124 3.14 14.26 0.85
CA ALA A 124 3.90 13.32 0.04
C ALA A 124 4.27 13.91 -1.35
N PRO A 125 4.97 15.06 -1.40
CA PRO A 125 5.19 15.79 -2.65
C PRO A 125 5.92 14.97 -3.70
N SER A 126 6.89 14.16 -3.30
CA SER A 126 7.64 13.31 -4.25
C SER A 126 6.79 12.22 -4.88
N LEU A 127 5.75 11.71 -4.20
CA LEU A 127 4.82 10.74 -4.76
C LEU A 127 3.84 11.38 -5.76
N PHE A 128 3.44 12.63 -5.51
CA PHE A 128 2.45 13.33 -6.34
C PHE A 128 3.05 14.12 -7.48
N ASP A 129 4.37 14.35 -7.49
CA ASP A 129 5.03 15.15 -8.50
C ASP A 129 4.91 14.51 -9.90
N GLN A 130 4.26 15.20 -10.80
CA GLN A 130 4.07 14.82 -12.21
C GLN A 130 4.90 15.67 -13.17
N GLY A 131 5.98 16.29 -12.68
CA GLY A 131 6.88 17.12 -13.47
C GLY A 131 6.77 18.62 -13.16
N GLU A 132 6.15 18.98 -12.05
CA GLU A 132 6.04 20.34 -11.54
C GLU A 132 7.27 20.74 -10.74
N ILE A 133 7.81 19.81 -9.96
CA ILE A 133 9.03 19.97 -9.16
C ILE A 133 10.24 19.40 -9.93
N ASP A 134 10.14 18.14 -10.37
CA ASP A 134 11.14 17.47 -11.19
C ASP A 134 10.57 17.18 -12.60
N GLN A 135 11.02 17.94 -13.60
CA GLN A 135 10.53 17.82 -14.97
C GLN A 135 10.63 16.40 -15.56
N GLN A 136 11.56 15.57 -15.08
CA GLN A 136 11.69 14.18 -15.54
C GLN A 136 10.47 13.34 -15.15
N LYS A 137 9.81 13.69 -14.05
CA LYS A 137 8.60 12.98 -13.59
C LYS A 137 7.39 13.15 -14.49
N ARG A 138 7.40 14.11 -15.41
CA ARG A 138 6.39 14.20 -16.47
C ARG A 138 6.32 12.92 -17.31
N TYR A 139 7.45 12.27 -17.51
CA TYR A 139 7.57 11.08 -18.34
C TYR A 139 7.80 9.79 -17.54
N ASN A 140 8.01 9.89 -16.23
CA ASN A 140 8.27 8.74 -15.36
C ASN A 140 7.98 9.08 -13.89
N ASN A 141 6.71 9.04 -13.48
CA ASN A 141 6.24 9.29 -12.11
C ASN A 141 5.68 8.03 -11.45
N TYR A 142 5.33 8.12 -10.15
CA TYR A 142 4.81 6.99 -9.37
C TYR A 142 3.33 6.69 -9.62
N GLN A 143 2.56 7.61 -10.20
CA GLN A 143 1.11 7.50 -10.29
C GLN A 143 0.65 6.85 -11.59
N ASN A 144 1.45 6.95 -12.66
CA ASN A 144 1.08 6.36 -13.94
C ASN A 144 1.50 4.89 -13.99
N ARG A 145 0.52 4.00 -14.09
CA ARG A 145 0.73 2.53 -14.11
C ARG A 145 1.59 2.02 -15.27
N TYR A 146 1.78 2.81 -16.31
CA TYR A 146 2.63 2.45 -17.45
C TYR A 146 4.05 3.02 -17.36
N HIS A 147 4.33 3.80 -16.31
CA HIS A 147 5.66 4.31 -16.04
C HIS A 147 6.49 3.28 -15.26
N HIS A 148 7.81 3.47 -15.27
CA HIS A 148 8.74 2.56 -14.61
C HIS A 148 9.16 3.00 -13.20
N ARG A 149 8.56 4.09 -12.68
CA ARG A 149 8.86 4.59 -11.34
C ARG A 149 8.18 3.77 -10.25
N HIS A 150 7.00 3.23 -10.56
CA HIS A 150 6.32 2.21 -9.78
C HIS A 150 6.01 1.02 -10.70
N VAL A 151 6.55 -0.14 -10.37
CA VAL A 151 6.33 -1.40 -11.08
C VAL A 151 5.42 -2.26 -10.23
N ASP A 152 4.14 -2.28 -10.55
CA ASP A 152 3.20 -3.24 -9.98
C ASP A 152 3.33 -4.56 -10.73
N LEU A 153 3.94 -5.56 -10.09
CA LEU A 153 4.23 -6.84 -10.74
C LEU A 153 2.96 -7.60 -11.13
N MET A 154 1.87 -7.46 -10.39
CA MET A 154 0.60 -8.08 -10.76
C MET A 154 0.09 -7.53 -12.10
N ASP A 155 0.18 -6.21 -12.29
CA ASP A 155 -0.18 -5.55 -13.54
C ASP A 155 0.74 -5.97 -14.71
N VAL A 156 2.05 -5.92 -14.48
CA VAL A 156 3.05 -6.23 -15.52
C VAL A 156 2.95 -7.68 -15.96
N MET A 157 2.86 -8.63 -15.03
CA MET A 157 2.74 -10.06 -15.33
C MET A 157 1.43 -10.39 -16.04
N ALA A 158 0.38 -9.66 -15.75
CA ALA A 158 -0.92 -9.79 -16.43
C ALA A 158 -1.00 -9.00 -17.75
N MET A 159 0.08 -8.36 -18.21
CA MET A 159 0.07 -7.46 -19.37
C MET A 159 -1.02 -6.38 -19.26
N PHE A 160 -1.20 -5.84 -18.05
CA PHE A 160 -2.20 -4.83 -17.68
C PHE A 160 -3.67 -5.26 -17.90
N ASN A 161 -3.94 -6.55 -18.00
CA ASN A 161 -5.28 -7.10 -18.15
C ASN A 161 -5.77 -7.69 -16.82
N GLY A 162 -6.70 -7.00 -16.15
CA GLY A 162 -7.22 -7.40 -14.84
C GLY A 162 -7.87 -8.80 -14.77
N ARG A 163 -8.24 -9.39 -15.92
CA ARG A 163 -8.76 -10.77 -15.97
C ARG A 163 -7.69 -11.82 -15.69
N HIS A 164 -6.41 -11.45 -15.80
CA HIS A 164 -5.26 -12.35 -15.61
C HIS A 164 -4.55 -12.13 -14.26
N PHE A 165 -5.12 -11.31 -13.39
CA PHE A 165 -4.55 -11.08 -12.07
C PHE A 165 -4.49 -12.37 -11.25
N GLN A 166 -3.36 -12.60 -10.61
CA GLN A 166 -3.11 -13.73 -9.72
C GLN A 166 -2.76 -13.23 -8.33
N LYS A 167 -3.13 -13.99 -7.31
CA LYS A 167 -2.69 -13.69 -5.94
C LYS A 167 -1.19 -13.97 -5.79
N LEU A 168 -0.49 -13.14 -5.04
CA LEU A 168 0.95 -13.35 -4.76
C LEU A 168 1.19 -14.72 -4.11
N ASP A 169 0.30 -15.14 -3.22
CA ASP A 169 0.37 -16.43 -2.54
C ASP A 169 0.31 -17.61 -3.52
N ASP A 170 -0.59 -17.56 -4.49
CA ASP A 170 -0.70 -18.58 -5.54
C ASP A 170 0.59 -18.66 -6.38
N ILE A 171 1.16 -17.49 -6.72
CA ILE A 171 2.43 -17.43 -7.46
C ILE A 171 3.59 -17.96 -6.62
N ALA A 172 3.65 -17.63 -5.32
CA ALA A 172 4.66 -18.17 -4.41
C ALA A 172 4.61 -19.70 -4.37
N HIS A 173 3.43 -20.29 -4.21
CA HIS A 173 3.25 -21.74 -4.23
C HIS A 173 3.64 -22.36 -5.58
N LEU A 174 3.27 -21.76 -6.71
CA LEU A 174 3.67 -22.23 -8.05
C LEU A 174 5.19 -22.25 -8.23
N LEU A 175 5.90 -21.32 -7.60
CA LEU A 175 7.36 -21.23 -7.62
C LEU A 175 8.05 -22.12 -6.56
N GLY A 176 7.29 -22.86 -5.74
CA GLY A 176 7.82 -23.72 -4.70
C GLY A 176 8.23 -22.99 -3.41
N TYR A 177 7.81 -21.75 -3.25
CA TYR A 177 8.01 -21.01 -2.01
C TYR A 177 6.86 -21.25 -1.01
N PRO A 178 7.14 -21.20 0.31
CA PRO A 178 6.06 -21.19 1.28
C PRO A 178 5.23 -19.92 1.07
N GLY A 179 3.91 -20.04 1.02
CA GLY A 179 2.99 -18.93 0.97
C GLY A 179 2.98 -18.09 2.26
N LYS A 180 2.00 -17.22 2.40
CA LYS A 180 1.82 -16.45 3.64
C LYS A 180 1.76 -17.39 4.85
N ARG A 181 2.52 -17.04 5.91
CA ARG A 181 2.47 -17.74 7.19
C ARG A 181 1.52 -16.97 8.10
N GLY A 182 0.38 -17.58 8.40
CA GLY A 182 -0.66 -17.00 9.25
C GLY A 182 -1.90 -16.57 8.47
N GLU A 183 -3.02 -16.45 9.19
CA GLU A 183 -4.23 -15.82 8.68
C GLU A 183 -3.99 -14.30 8.66
N GLY A 184 -3.98 -13.71 7.47
CA GLY A 184 -3.89 -12.27 7.26
C GLY A 184 -5.28 -11.66 7.13
#